data_78c93ff53f724d5f0e0f6e6188c161d2
#
_entry.id   78c93ff53f724d5f0e0f6e6188c161d2
#
_cell.length_a   1.000
_cell.length_b   1.000
_cell.length_c   1.000
_cell.angle_alpha   90.00
_cell.angle_beta   90.00
_cell.angle_gamma   90.00
#
_symmetry.space_group_name_H-M   'P 1'
#
loop_
_entity.id
_entity.type
_entity.pdbx_description
1 polymer ?
#
loop_
_entity_poly.entity_id
_entity_poly.type
_entity_poly.pdbx_seq_one_letter_code
_entity_poly.pdbx_strand_id
1 'polypeptide(L)'
;MLALAYSLMLGGYNFILLIALTPVGAAVLGLAWQSGDWRRFGRWLGLMLLPLLLCGVVWWERVAGLWERFRLFQTYDFGWKIPFLTPAGWIGLVASPDLAPISGLAGLFLSVVVLGAALGALASRARASAGRAVTVAALIAVPLAGYFYLSWRGVVRGTNASYDAYKVVAVFYPGLLASLCGWLAFASARRSALRWSALGLAILVTGLAGLGVGRWLVRLAPPPLTVARELVALSRIEQLGEIRSVNFRVDDMWSRLWANALLLRKPQYFPTHTYEARINTPLRGEWDLESSILNVDPGTGRRRQLSPHFALVDARAPAFVRPYLAEGWNQVESAPGSLERWQWTQGAATLRLENPGTAPLSVTVMLDGWSPVPGCTIQLQLGAASAVPVAVGAQRGRVDLGSVVVPPGNSVLTLRLAQPALQEPGPEGRRLGICVFGLRLVTRPL
;
A
#
# COMPACT_ATOMS: atom_id res chain seq x y z
N MET A 1 -13.53 15.17 26.32
CA MET A 1 -13.61 13.81 25.71
C MET A 1 -13.61 13.85 24.19
N LEU A 2 -14.56 14.56 23.51
CA LEU A 2 -14.58 14.63 22.03
C LEU A 2 -13.30 15.18 21.43
N ALA A 3 -12.74 16.30 21.96
CA ALA A 3 -11.49 16.86 21.48
C ALA A 3 -10.31 15.87 21.60
N LEU A 4 -10.23 15.10 22.69
CA LEU A 4 -9.23 14.07 22.87
C LEU A 4 -9.39 12.95 21.81
N ALA A 5 -10.62 12.47 21.58
CA ALA A 5 -10.90 11.47 20.58
C ALA A 5 -10.52 11.95 19.17
N TYR A 6 -10.84 13.20 18.81
CA TYR A 6 -10.46 13.78 17.52
C TYR A 6 -8.94 13.95 17.38
N SER A 7 -8.25 14.39 18.45
CA SER A 7 -6.80 14.48 18.45
C SER A 7 -6.14 13.13 18.26
N LEU A 8 -6.61 12.08 18.93
CA LEU A 8 -6.12 10.71 18.76
C LEU A 8 -6.37 10.18 17.34
N MET A 9 -7.55 10.47 16.77
CA MET A 9 -7.88 10.04 15.40
C MET A 9 -7.06 10.81 14.36
N LEU A 10 -6.90 12.13 14.48
CA LEU A 10 -6.12 12.96 13.56
C LEU A 10 -4.62 12.70 13.67
N GLY A 11 -4.11 12.56 14.89
CA GLY A 11 -2.70 12.29 15.15
C GLY A 11 -2.26 10.87 14.78
N GLY A 12 -3.18 9.90 14.90
CA GLY A 12 -2.98 8.51 14.53
C GLY A 12 -3.35 8.24 13.07
N TYR A 13 -4.41 7.47 12.87
CA TYR A 13 -4.92 7.12 11.54
C TYR A 13 -6.11 8.03 11.16
N ASN A 14 -5.82 9.14 10.50
CA ASN A 14 -6.78 10.21 10.22
C ASN A 14 -8.00 9.80 9.36
N PHE A 15 -7.89 8.75 8.52
CA PHE A 15 -9.02 8.19 7.79
C PHE A 15 -10.14 7.65 8.67
N ILE A 16 -9.82 7.15 9.87
CA ILE A 16 -10.81 6.65 10.83
C ILE A 16 -11.81 7.76 11.20
N LEU A 17 -11.34 9.00 11.30
CA LEU A 17 -12.22 10.13 11.62
C LEU A 17 -13.35 10.29 10.60
N LEU A 18 -13.02 10.27 9.30
CA LEU A 18 -14.01 10.39 8.23
C LEU A 18 -14.97 9.20 8.22
N ILE A 19 -14.44 7.99 8.37
CA ILE A 19 -15.23 6.77 8.43
C ILE A 19 -16.20 6.80 9.61
N ALA A 20 -15.75 7.23 10.79
CA ALA A 20 -16.57 7.25 12.01
C ALA A 20 -17.62 8.38 11.99
N LEU A 21 -17.26 9.57 11.50
CA LEU A 21 -18.17 10.73 11.52
C LEU A 21 -19.30 10.62 10.50
N THR A 22 -19.10 9.95 9.37
CA THR A 22 -20.14 9.85 8.32
C THR A 22 -21.43 9.19 8.80
N PRO A 23 -21.45 8.00 9.41
CA PRO A 23 -22.68 7.38 9.89
C PRO A 23 -23.27 8.09 11.11
N VAL A 24 -22.44 8.68 11.97
CA VAL A 24 -22.91 9.48 13.11
C VAL A 24 -23.61 10.73 12.61
N GLY A 25 -23.01 11.43 11.63
CA GLY A 25 -23.61 12.59 10.97
C GLY A 25 -24.94 12.23 10.29
N ALA A 26 -24.99 11.11 9.58
CA ALA A 26 -26.21 10.61 8.95
C ALA A 26 -27.32 10.28 9.98
N ALA A 27 -26.96 9.67 11.12
CA ALA A 27 -27.89 9.39 12.20
C ALA A 27 -28.46 10.69 12.82
N VAL A 28 -27.60 11.67 13.10
CA VAL A 28 -28.02 12.97 13.66
C VAL A 28 -28.91 13.74 12.68
N LEU A 29 -28.57 13.75 11.39
CA LEU A 29 -29.37 14.35 10.35
C LEU A 29 -30.74 13.67 10.20
N GLY A 30 -30.77 12.34 10.19
CA GLY A 30 -32.02 11.57 10.13
C GLY A 30 -32.94 11.82 11.33
N LEU A 31 -32.36 11.94 12.53
CA LEU A 31 -33.11 12.28 13.73
C LEU A 31 -33.66 13.72 13.67
N ALA A 32 -32.89 14.67 13.17
CA ALA A 32 -33.34 16.06 12.98
C ALA A 32 -34.48 16.14 11.96
N TRP A 33 -34.37 15.42 10.86
CA TRP A 33 -35.40 15.33 9.82
C TRP A 33 -36.69 14.76 10.40
N GLN A 34 -36.59 13.67 11.16
CA GLN A 34 -37.74 13.01 11.76
C GLN A 34 -38.46 13.87 12.83
N SER A 35 -37.67 14.59 13.65
CA SER A 35 -38.21 15.41 14.76
C SER A 35 -38.64 16.81 14.34
N GLY A 36 -38.18 17.29 13.16
CA GLY A 36 -38.34 18.69 12.74
C GLY A 36 -37.53 19.69 13.56
N ASP A 37 -36.74 19.23 14.53
CA ASP A 37 -35.98 20.09 15.46
C ASP A 37 -34.60 20.44 14.91
N TRP A 38 -34.58 21.33 13.93
CA TRP A 38 -33.34 21.82 13.28
C TRP A 38 -32.46 22.68 14.21
N ARG A 39 -33.06 23.31 15.25
CA ARG A 39 -32.31 24.06 16.26
C ARG A 39 -31.45 23.12 17.11
N ARG A 40 -32.03 22.00 17.49
CA ARG A 40 -31.31 20.93 18.20
C ARG A 40 -30.21 20.32 17.34
N PHE A 41 -30.48 20.12 16.05
CA PHE A 41 -29.47 19.68 15.09
C PHE A 41 -28.30 20.67 15.02
N GLY A 42 -28.55 21.96 14.86
CA GLY A 42 -27.52 22.99 14.81
C GLY A 42 -26.64 23.02 16.06
N ARG A 43 -27.22 22.86 17.24
CA ARG A 43 -26.46 22.73 18.51
C ARG A 43 -25.58 21.48 18.52
N TRP A 44 -26.10 20.34 18.14
CA TRP A 44 -25.32 19.10 18.07
C TRP A 44 -24.21 19.20 17.05
N LEU A 45 -24.48 19.79 15.89
CA LEU A 45 -23.47 20.02 14.85
C LEU A 45 -22.36 20.95 15.36
N GLY A 46 -22.72 22.04 16.05
CA GLY A 46 -21.74 22.95 16.67
C GLY A 46 -20.88 22.26 17.73
N LEU A 47 -21.49 21.45 18.59
CA LEU A 47 -20.78 20.68 19.60
C LEU A 47 -19.82 19.64 19.02
N MET A 48 -20.12 19.11 17.83
CA MET A 48 -19.22 18.17 17.15
C MET A 48 -18.15 18.90 16.31
N LEU A 49 -18.54 19.93 15.57
CA LEU A 49 -17.61 20.61 14.65
C LEU A 49 -16.62 21.54 15.36
N LEU A 50 -17.02 22.23 16.42
CA LEU A 50 -16.12 23.15 17.11
C LEU A 50 -14.86 22.45 17.66
N PRO A 51 -14.97 21.36 18.43
CA PRO A 51 -13.78 20.61 18.84
C PRO A 51 -12.97 20.05 17.67
N LEU A 52 -13.63 19.63 16.58
CA LEU A 52 -12.97 19.13 15.37
C LEU A 52 -12.16 20.23 14.69
N LEU A 53 -12.71 21.45 14.54
CA LEU A 53 -12.00 22.59 13.97
C LEU A 53 -10.80 23.00 14.83
N LEU A 54 -10.97 23.05 16.14
CA LEU A 54 -9.86 23.34 17.05
C LEU A 54 -8.74 22.29 16.95
N CYS A 55 -9.09 21.02 16.93
CA CYS A 55 -8.12 19.94 16.71
C CYS A 55 -7.50 20.04 15.31
N GLY A 56 -8.28 20.42 14.29
CA GLY A 56 -7.81 20.60 12.92
C GLY A 56 -6.75 21.69 12.78
N VAL A 57 -6.86 22.78 13.56
CA VAL A 57 -5.83 23.83 13.61
C VAL A 57 -4.53 23.29 14.20
N VAL A 58 -4.60 22.53 15.31
CA VAL A 58 -3.43 21.93 15.96
C VAL A 58 -2.77 20.87 15.05
N TRP A 59 -3.58 20.11 14.33
CA TRP A 59 -3.11 19.05 13.45
C TRP A 59 -3.18 19.42 11.97
N TRP A 60 -2.99 20.72 11.63
CA TRP A 60 -3.15 21.24 10.26
C TRP A 60 -2.36 20.48 9.21
N GLU A 61 -1.12 20.13 9.48
CA GLU A 61 -0.31 19.34 8.55
C GLU A 61 -0.94 17.97 8.26
N ARG A 62 -1.56 17.34 9.26
CA ARG A 62 -2.25 16.06 9.11
C ARG A 62 -3.55 16.22 8.30
N VAL A 63 -4.27 17.31 8.48
CA VAL A 63 -5.48 17.63 7.72
C VAL A 63 -5.15 17.94 6.27
N ALA A 64 -4.13 18.74 6.02
CA ALA A 64 -3.63 19.02 4.67
C ALA A 64 -3.15 17.74 3.97
N GLY A 65 -2.37 16.91 4.67
CA GLY A 65 -1.93 15.61 4.17
C GLY A 65 -3.09 14.64 3.90
N LEU A 66 -4.25 14.80 4.53
CA LEU A 66 -5.44 13.99 4.27
C LEU A 66 -6.02 14.26 2.88
N TRP A 67 -6.05 15.52 2.47
CA TRP A 67 -6.49 15.92 1.13
C TRP A 67 -5.56 15.41 0.03
N GLU A 68 -4.25 15.52 0.25
CA GLU A 68 -3.26 14.98 -0.66
C GLU A 68 -3.37 13.45 -0.79
N ARG A 69 -3.52 12.73 0.33
CA ARG A 69 -3.79 11.30 0.33
C ARG A 69 -5.05 10.94 -0.42
N PHE A 70 -6.13 11.69 -0.21
CA PHE A 70 -7.38 11.43 -0.90
C PHE A 70 -7.21 11.53 -2.42
N ARG A 71 -6.49 12.54 -2.91
CA ARG A 71 -6.15 12.68 -4.34
C ARG A 71 -5.26 11.54 -4.82
N LEU A 72 -4.26 11.17 -4.04
CA LEU A 72 -3.32 10.10 -4.33
C LEU A 72 -4.04 8.75 -4.47
N PHE A 73 -4.88 8.38 -3.50
CA PHE A 73 -5.64 7.13 -3.52
C PHE A 73 -6.67 7.06 -4.66
N GLN A 74 -6.98 8.18 -5.29
CA GLN A 74 -7.82 8.19 -6.50
C GLN A 74 -7.03 7.87 -7.78
N THR A 75 -5.72 8.13 -7.79
CA THR A 75 -4.88 8.09 -8.99
C THR A 75 -3.82 6.99 -8.96
N TYR A 76 -3.42 6.54 -7.78
CA TYR A 76 -2.35 5.57 -7.62
C TYR A 76 -2.87 4.20 -7.16
N ASP A 77 -2.49 3.14 -7.85
CA ASP A 77 -2.80 1.76 -7.46
C ASP A 77 -1.61 1.14 -6.72
N PHE A 78 -1.79 0.84 -5.42
CA PHE A 78 -0.78 0.15 -4.61
C PHE A 78 -0.76 -1.38 -4.83
N GLY A 79 -1.61 -1.89 -5.73
CA GLY A 79 -1.72 -3.32 -5.99
C GLY A 79 -2.49 -4.13 -4.91
N TRP A 80 -3.05 -3.47 -3.91
CA TRP A 80 -3.75 -4.13 -2.80
C TRP A 80 -5.23 -4.37 -3.13
N LYS A 81 -5.48 -5.26 -4.07
CA LYS A 81 -6.85 -5.66 -4.44
C LYS A 81 -7.38 -6.66 -3.42
N ILE A 82 -8.43 -6.28 -2.71
CA ILE A 82 -9.13 -7.16 -1.78
C ILE A 82 -10.43 -7.61 -2.45
N PRO A 83 -10.66 -8.92 -2.60
CA PRO A 83 -11.90 -9.43 -3.17
C PRO A 83 -13.09 -9.08 -2.27
N PHE A 84 -14.30 -9.14 -2.84
CA PHE A 84 -15.53 -9.01 -2.04
C PHE A 84 -15.53 -10.00 -0.88
N LEU A 85 -15.99 -9.51 0.29
CA LEU A 85 -16.17 -10.38 1.43
C LEU A 85 -17.18 -11.49 1.09
N THR A 86 -16.74 -12.72 1.30
CA THR A 86 -17.63 -13.87 1.20
C THR A 86 -18.69 -13.80 2.31
N PRO A 87 -19.82 -14.49 2.19
CA PRO A 87 -20.80 -14.59 3.28
C PRO A 87 -20.17 -15.01 4.61
N ALA A 88 -19.19 -15.92 4.58
CA ALA A 88 -18.42 -16.32 5.76
C ALA A 88 -17.57 -15.18 6.33
N GLY A 89 -16.98 -14.36 5.47
CA GLY A 89 -16.23 -13.17 5.87
C GLY A 89 -17.08 -12.14 6.63
N TRP A 90 -18.36 -11.98 6.28
CA TRP A 90 -19.28 -11.08 6.97
C TRP A 90 -19.57 -11.45 8.42
N ILE A 91 -19.40 -12.71 8.79
CA ILE A 91 -19.52 -13.19 10.17
C ILE A 91 -18.17 -13.42 10.86
N GLY A 92 -17.09 -12.90 10.27
CA GLY A 92 -15.73 -12.97 10.82
C GLY A 92 -15.00 -14.29 10.60
N LEU A 93 -15.50 -15.17 9.73
CA LEU A 93 -14.78 -16.36 9.33
C LEU A 93 -13.75 -16.01 8.25
N VAL A 94 -12.61 -16.71 8.26
CA VAL A 94 -11.52 -16.44 7.32
C VAL A 94 -11.98 -16.66 5.88
N ALA A 95 -11.74 -15.68 5.03
CA ALA A 95 -12.20 -15.67 3.65
C ALA A 95 -11.42 -16.60 2.70
N SER A 96 -10.22 -17.04 3.07
CA SER A 96 -9.39 -17.93 2.25
C SER A 96 -9.94 -19.38 2.32
N PRO A 97 -10.28 -20.01 1.19
CA PRO A 97 -10.78 -21.40 1.17
C PRO A 97 -9.86 -22.39 1.88
N ASP A 98 -8.54 -22.19 1.73
CA ASP A 98 -7.52 -23.09 2.34
C ASP A 98 -7.44 -22.97 3.85
N LEU A 99 -7.92 -21.89 4.43
CA LEU A 99 -7.86 -21.58 5.86
C LEU A 99 -9.23 -21.64 6.52
N ALA A 100 -10.30 -21.78 5.72
CA ALA A 100 -11.66 -21.83 6.24
C ALA A 100 -11.82 -23.05 7.16
N PRO A 101 -12.32 -22.86 8.39
CA PRO A 101 -12.52 -23.96 9.33
C PRO A 101 -13.72 -24.85 8.97
N ILE A 102 -14.57 -24.38 8.07
CA ILE A 102 -15.80 -25.05 7.62
C ILE A 102 -15.94 -24.95 6.10
N SER A 103 -16.74 -25.85 5.49
CA SER A 103 -17.02 -25.81 4.06
C SER A 103 -17.74 -24.50 3.66
N GLY A 104 -17.60 -24.09 2.39
CA GLY A 104 -18.25 -22.90 1.87
C GLY A 104 -19.77 -22.90 2.04
N LEU A 105 -20.44 -24.06 1.88
CA LEU A 105 -21.88 -24.21 2.11
C LEU A 105 -22.27 -24.06 3.59
N ALA A 106 -21.50 -24.65 4.50
CA ALA A 106 -21.73 -24.49 5.94
C ALA A 106 -21.50 -23.05 6.38
N GLY A 107 -20.48 -22.39 5.83
CA GLY A 107 -20.21 -20.95 6.06
C GLY A 107 -21.34 -20.08 5.55
N LEU A 108 -21.88 -20.36 4.37
CA LEU A 108 -23.04 -19.66 3.81
C LEU A 108 -24.28 -19.83 4.70
N PHE A 109 -24.61 -21.05 5.10
CA PHE A 109 -25.75 -21.35 5.96
C PHE A 109 -25.62 -20.62 7.30
N LEU A 110 -24.47 -20.72 7.96
CA LEU A 110 -24.20 -20.03 9.22
C LEU A 110 -24.33 -18.51 9.08
N SER A 111 -23.85 -17.95 7.96
CA SER A 111 -23.97 -16.52 7.66
C SER A 111 -25.41 -16.08 7.51
N VAL A 112 -26.24 -16.85 6.80
CA VAL A 112 -27.67 -16.57 6.65
C VAL A 112 -28.37 -16.59 8.01
N VAL A 113 -28.06 -17.57 8.85
CA VAL A 113 -28.63 -17.67 10.21
C VAL A 113 -28.22 -16.46 11.06
N VAL A 114 -26.95 -16.10 11.09
CA VAL A 114 -26.44 -14.96 11.89
C VAL A 114 -26.98 -13.63 11.38
N LEU A 115 -26.93 -13.39 10.07
CA LEU A 115 -27.44 -12.15 9.48
C LEU A 115 -28.95 -12.05 9.58
N GLY A 116 -29.68 -13.16 9.41
CA GLY A 116 -31.11 -13.21 9.62
C GLY A 116 -31.51 -12.92 11.07
N ALA A 117 -30.80 -13.50 12.04
CA ALA A 117 -30.95 -13.18 13.44
C ALA A 117 -30.66 -11.69 13.74
N ALA A 118 -29.60 -11.13 13.15
CA ALA A 118 -29.25 -9.72 13.26
C ALA A 118 -30.34 -8.81 12.71
N LEU A 119 -30.84 -9.07 11.52
CA LEU A 119 -31.91 -8.31 10.88
C LEU A 119 -33.23 -8.40 11.67
N GLY A 120 -33.59 -9.60 12.14
CA GLY A 120 -34.74 -9.79 13.00
C GLY A 120 -34.66 -9.01 14.31
N ALA A 121 -33.47 -8.96 14.88
CA ALA A 121 -33.09 -8.19 16.03
C ALA A 121 -33.28 -6.68 15.82
N LEU A 122 -32.73 -6.17 14.70
CA LEU A 122 -32.87 -4.78 14.31
C LEU A 122 -34.31 -4.39 14.04
N ALA A 123 -35.07 -5.21 13.33
CA ALA A 123 -36.47 -5.00 13.05
C ALA A 123 -37.32 -4.91 14.33
N SER A 124 -37.05 -5.75 15.34
CA SER A 124 -37.76 -5.71 16.63
C SER A 124 -37.47 -4.43 17.44
N ARG A 125 -36.23 -3.90 17.34
CA ARG A 125 -35.86 -2.62 17.98
C ARG A 125 -36.42 -1.41 17.23
N ALA A 126 -36.46 -1.46 15.90
CA ALA A 126 -37.04 -0.41 15.07
C ALA A 126 -38.52 -0.16 15.43
N ARG A 127 -39.27 -1.22 15.79
CA ARG A 127 -40.65 -1.11 16.21
C ARG A 127 -40.82 -0.41 17.57
N ALA A 128 -39.79 -0.34 18.40
CA ALA A 128 -39.88 0.24 19.74
C ALA A 128 -39.79 1.78 19.75
N SER A 129 -39.13 2.39 18.76
CA SER A 129 -39.00 3.85 18.61
C SER A 129 -38.46 4.18 17.25
N ALA A 130 -39.13 5.08 16.53
CA ALA A 130 -38.70 5.51 15.18
C ALA A 130 -37.33 6.20 15.23
N GLY A 131 -36.98 6.94 16.29
CA GLY A 131 -35.66 7.55 16.44
C GLY A 131 -34.54 6.52 16.60
N ARG A 132 -34.78 5.42 17.32
CA ARG A 132 -33.80 4.31 17.39
C ARG A 132 -33.63 3.61 16.04
N ALA A 133 -34.76 3.46 15.30
CA ALA A 133 -34.71 2.89 13.96
C ALA A 133 -33.84 3.69 13.03
N VAL A 134 -33.97 5.02 12.99
CA VAL A 134 -33.15 5.92 12.17
C VAL A 134 -31.66 5.82 12.55
N THR A 135 -31.36 5.85 13.86
CA THR A 135 -29.97 5.75 14.34
C THR A 135 -29.33 4.43 13.92
N VAL A 136 -30.02 3.32 14.15
CA VAL A 136 -29.52 1.98 13.81
C VAL A 136 -29.39 1.82 12.29
N ALA A 137 -30.40 2.29 11.53
CA ALA A 137 -30.35 2.25 10.07
C ALA A 137 -29.15 3.03 9.51
N ALA A 138 -28.90 4.25 10.03
CA ALA A 138 -27.77 5.05 9.60
C ALA A 138 -26.41 4.40 9.94
N LEU A 139 -26.28 3.86 11.15
CA LEU A 139 -25.04 3.20 11.59
C LEU A 139 -24.72 1.91 10.81
N ILE A 140 -25.69 1.32 10.14
CA ILE A 140 -25.51 0.10 9.35
C ILE A 140 -25.51 0.43 7.86
N ALA A 141 -26.50 1.15 7.37
CA ALA A 141 -26.67 1.41 5.95
C ALA A 141 -25.53 2.24 5.36
N VAL A 142 -25.04 3.24 6.11
CA VAL A 142 -23.97 4.13 5.61
C VAL A 142 -22.64 3.38 5.43
N PRO A 143 -22.13 2.61 6.40
CA PRO A 143 -20.93 1.81 6.19
C PRO A 143 -21.08 0.75 5.08
N LEU A 144 -22.24 0.09 5.01
CA LEU A 144 -22.52 -0.88 3.96
C LEU A 144 -22.54 -0.22 2.57
N ALA A 145 -23.22 0.92 2.43
CA ALA A 145 -23.24 1.69 1.19
C ALA A 145 -21.81 2.13 0.81
N GLY A 146 -21.03 2.61 1.77
CA GLY A 146 -19.61 2.95 1.59
C GLY A 146 -18.80 1.75 1.13
N TYR A 147 -18.96 0.60 1.75
CA TYR A 147 -18.29 -0.64 1.37
C TYR A 147 -18.63 -1.04 -0.07
N PHE A 148 -19.91 -1.13 -0.44
CA PHE A 148 -20.32 -1.54 -1.77
C PHE A 148 -19.89 -0.53 -2.84
N TYR A 149 -20.00 0.77 -2.56
CA TYR A 149 -19.55 1.82 -3.47
C TYR A 149 -18.04 1.74 -3.74
N LEU A 150 -17.22 1.62 -2.68
CA LEU A 150 -15.77 1.55 -2.82
C LEU A 150 -15.33 0.24 -3.48
N SER A 151 -15.96 -0.87 -3.14
CA SER A 151 -15.70 -2.17 -3.79
C SER A 151 -16.05 -2.13 -5.28
N TRP A 152 -17.21 -1.61 -5.63
CA TRP A 152 -17.62 -1.42 -7.02
C TRP A 152 -16.64 -0.52 -7.78
N ARG A 153 -16.27 0.61 -7.18
CA ARG A 153 -15.29 1.54 -7.76
C ARG A 153 -13.93 0.86 -7.98
N GLY A 154 -13.50 0.01 -7.05
CA GLY A 154 -12.27 -0.77 -7.16
C GLY A 154 -12.29 -1.72 -8.36
N VAL A 155 -13.40 -2.41 -8.58
CA VAL A 155 -13.59 -3.31 -9.72
C VAL A 155 -13.63 -2.54 -11.04
N VAL A 156 -14.43 -1.47 -11.12
CA VAL A 156 -14.64 -0.72 -12.38
C VAL A 156 -13.40 0.08 -12.79
N ARG A 157 -12.69 0.66 -11.83
CA ARG A 157 -11.51 1.50 -12.10
C ARG A 157 -10.19 0.78 -11.93
N GLY A 158 -10.19 -0.47 -11.46
CA GLY A 158 -8.98 -1.23 -11.17
C GLY A 158 -8.09 -0.63 -10.08
N THR A 159 -8.66 0.17 -9.15
CA THR A 159 -7.93 0.89 -8.11
C THR A 159 -7.99 0.17 -6.76
N ASN A 160 -7.18 0.61 -5.78
CA ASN A 160 -7.18 0.11 -4.39
C ASN A 160 -8.45 0.43 -3.58
N ALA A 161 -9.50 0.94 -4.20
CA ALA A 161 -10.73 1.28 -3.50
C ALA A 161 -11.34 0.06 -2.76
N SER A 162 -11.04 -1.17 -3.19
CA SER A 162 -11.41 -2.40 -2.49
C SER A 162 -10.74 -2.52 -1.11
N TYR A 163 -9.50 -2.06 -0.96
CA TYR A 163 -8.82 -2.02 0.34
C TYR A 163 -9.43 -0.96 1.27
N ASP A 164 -9.83 0.19 0.72
CA ASP A 164 -10.54 1.22 1.50
C ASP A 164 -11.93 0.73 1.92
N ALA A 165 -12.63 -0.01 1.06
CA ALA A 165 -13.88 -0.69 1.41
C ALA A 165 -13.70 -1.63 2.60
N TYR A 166 -12.64 -2.45 2.60
CA TYR A 166 -12.33 -3.33 3.72
C TYR A 166 -12.09 -2.55 5.02
N LYS A 167 -11.39 -1.41 4.97
CA LYS A 167 -11.17 -0.55 6.14
C LYS A 167 -12.47 -0.03 6.73
N VAL A 168 -13.43 0.36 5.88
CA VAL A 168 -14.76 0.79 6.35
C VAL A 168 -15.40 -0.31 7.18
N VAL A 169 -15.43 -1.53 6.68
CA VAL A 169 -16.00 -2.67 7.42
C VAL A 169 -15.19 -2.97 8.68
N ALA A 170 -13.86 -2.99 8.62
CA ALA A 170 -13.01 -3.29 9.77
C ALA A 170 -13.22 -2.32 10.94
N VAL A 171 -13.51 -1.04 10.67
CA VAL A 171 -13.78 -0.03 11.70
C VAL A 171 -15.16 -0.23 12.35
N PHE A 172 -16.19 -0.52 11.56
CA PHE A 172 -17.57 -0.61 12.07
C PHE A 172 -17.94 -1.99 12.56
N TYR A 173 -17.35 -3.03 12.01
CA TYR A 173 -17.75 -4.40 12.28
C TYR A 173 -17.65 -4.82 13.75
N PRO A 174 -16.58 -4.51 14.50
CA PRO A 174 -16.48 -4.87 15.92
C PRO A 174 -17.60 -4.24 16.76
N GLY A 175 -17.93 -2.99 16.50
CA GLY A 175 -19.03 -2.28 17.20
C GLY A 175 -20.40 -2.85 16.86
N LEU A 176 -20.64 -3.18 15.60
CA LEU A 176 -21.85 -3.86 15.14
C LEU A 176 -22.02 -5.24 15.79
N LEU A 177 -20.95 -6.04 15.80
CA LEU A 177 -20.96 -7.38 16.39
C LEU A 177 -21.19 -7.32 17.90
N ALA A 178 -20.50 -6.41 18.60
CA ALA A 178 -20.69 -6.19 20.03
C ALA A 178 -22.13 -5.75 20.36
N SER A 179 -22.70 -4.84 19.54
CA SER A 179 -24.09 -4.39 19.68
C SER A 179 -25.09 -5.51 19.45
N LEU A 180 -24.84 -6.38 18.47
CA LEU A 180 -25.63 -7.55 18.16
C LEU A 180 -25.58 -8.57 19.30
N CYS A 181 -24.39 -8.91 19.80
CA CYS A 181 -24.21 -9.82 20.93
C CYS A 181 -24.88 -9.29 22.21
N GLY A 182 -24.65 -8.01 22.51
CA GLY A 182 -25.32 -7.36 23.67
C GLY A 182 -26.83 -7.37 23.56
N TRP A 183 -27.36 -7.14 22.36
CA TRP A 183 -28.80 -7.18 22.14
C TRP A 183 -29.35 -8.61 22.19
N LEU A 184 -28.70 -9.60 21.61
CA LEU A 184 -29.11 -11.01 21.74
C LEU A 184 -29.12 -11.45 23.20
N ALA A 185 -28.11 -11.08 23.98
CA ALA A 185 -28.08 -11.34 25.41
C ALA A 185 -29.25 -10.67 26.18
N PHE A 186 -29.59 -9.44 25.83
CA PHE A 186 -30.66 -8.69 26.47
C PHE A 186 -32.06 -9.16 26.04
N ALA A 187 -32.28 -9.41 24.76
CA ALA A 187 -33.55 -9.93 24.24
C ALA A 187 -33.85 -11.35 24.74
N SER A 188 -32.83 -12.16 24.92
CA SER A 188 -32.93 -13.53 25.41
C SER A 188 -33.14 -13.63 26.92
N ALA A 189 -33.00 -12.53 27.68
CA ALA A 189 -33.26 -12.52 29.12
C ALA A 189 -34.70 -12.91 29.49
N ARG A 190 -35.66 -12.77 28.56
CA ARG A 190 -37.08 -13.12 28.73
C ARG A 190 -37.46 -14.57 28.38
N ARG A 191 -36.59 -15.29 27.61
CA ARG A 191 -36.82 -16.70 27.20
C ARG A 191 -35.53 -17.49 27.31
N SER A 192 -35.46 -18.40 28.26
CA SER A 192 -34.23 -19.18 28.55
C SER A 192 -33.67 -19.94 27.32
N ALA A 193 -34.55 -20.59 26.54
CA ALA A 193 -34.12 -21.33 25.34
C ALA A 193 -33.44 -20.44 24.30
N LEU A 194 -33.99 -19.24 24.03
CA LEU A 194 -33.42 -18.30 23.06
C LEU A 194 -32.05 -17.76 23.51
N ARG A 195 -31.88 -17.62 24.84
CA ARG A 195 -30.62 -17.19 25.44
C ARG A 195 -29.50 -18.20 25.23
N TRP A 196 -29.78 -19.47 25.48
CA TRP A 196 -28.80 -20.55 25.30
C TRP A 196 -28.47 -20.77 23.84
N SER A 197 -29.45 -20.67 22.93
CA SER A 197 -29.21 -20.76 21.46
C SER A 197 -28.34 -19.61 20.96
N ALA A 198 -28.59 -18.36 21.41
CA ALA A 198 -27.78 -17.20 21.03
C ALA A 198 -26.36 -17.30 21.58
N LEU A 199 -26.18 -17.76 22.83
CA LEU A 199 -24.88 -17.99 23.44
C LEU A 199 -24.11 -19.10 22.68
N GLY A 200 -24.77 -20.21 22.38
CA GLY A 200 -24.20 -21.31 21.61
C GLY A 200 -23.75 -20.85 20.22
N LEU A 201 -24.55 -20.06 19.51
CA LEU A 201 -24.19 -19.49 18.21
C LEU A 201 -22.99 -18.53 18.31
N ALA A 202 -22.96 -17.66 19.32
CA ALA A 202 -21.84 -16.75 19.56
C ALA A 202 -20.54 -17.51 19.84
N ILE A 203 -20.59 -18.53 20.70
CA ILE A 203 -19.44 -19.39 21.00
C ILE A 203 -18.96 -20.13 19.73
N LEU A 204 -19.88 -20.68 18.95
CA LEU A 204 -19.56 -21.36 17.70
C LEU A 204 -18.85 -20.45 16.71
N VAL A 205 -19.43 -19.27 16.43
CA VAL A 205 -18.82 -18.29 15.48
C VAL A 205 -17.47 -17.80 15.98
N THR A 206 -17.35 -17.46 17.27
CA THR A 206 -16.07 -17.01 17.85
C THR A 206 -15.04 -18.12 17.83
N GLY A 207 -15.41 -19.36 18.14
CA GLY A 207 -14.53 -20.52 18.11
C GLY A 207 -14.02 -20.80 16.69
N LEU A 208 -14.91 -20.78 15.68
CA LEU A 208 -14.56 -20.96 14.28
C LEU A 208 -13.66 -19.83 13.76
N ALA A 209 -13.96 -18.58 14.12
CA ALA A 209 -13.11 -17.42 13.78
C ALA A 209 -11.73 -17.56 14.42
N GLY A 210 -11.66 -17.95 15.70
CA GLY A 210 -10.40 -18.19 16.41
C GLY A 210 -9.56 -19.31 15.78
N LEU A 211 -10.18 -20.40 15.36
CA LEU A 211 -9.50 -21.49 14.63
C LEU A 211 -8.95 -21.01 13.27
N GLY A 212 -9.74 -20.22 12.53
CA GLY A 212 -9.30 -19.63 11.28
C GLY A 212 -8.10 -18.70 11.46
N VAL A 213 -8.16 -17.81 12.45
CA VAL A 213 -7.04 -16.91 12.80
C VAL A 213 -5.82 -17.71 13.25
N GLY A 214 -6.01 -18.74 14.07
CA GLY A 214 -4.90 -19.62 14.51
C GLY A 214 -4.20 -20.29 13.33
N ARG A 215 -4.94 -20.85 12.37
CA ARG A 215 -4.38 -21.42 11.13
C ARG A 215 -3.63 -20.37 10.31
N TRP A 216 -4.18 -19.17 10.21
CA TRP A 216 -3.53 -18.07 9.51
C TRP A 216 -2.22 -17.64 10.17
N LEU A 217 -2.21 -17.51 11.51
CA LEU A 217 -1.00 -17.18 12.28
C LEU A 217 0.10 -18.23 12.12
N VAL A 218 -0.27 -19.53 12.11
CA VAL A 218 0.68 -20.62 11.86
C VAL A 218 1.28 -20.53 10.45
N ARG A 219 0.48 -20.17 9.43
CA ARG A 219 0.98 -19.94 8.07
C ARG A 219 1.83 -18.69 7.93
N LEU A 220 1.57 -17.68 8.75
CA LEU A 220 2.39 -16.48 8.83
C LEU A 220 3.67 -16.70 9.65
N ALA A 221 4.05 -17.97 9.92
CA ALA A 221 5.30 -18.28 10.60
C ALA A 221 6.41 -17.33 10.10
N PRO A 222 7.11 -16.65 11.01
CA PRO A 222 7.93 -15.51 10.66
C PRO A 222 8.97 -15.89 9.60
N PRO A 223 9.13 -15.10 8.55
CA PRO A 223 10.20 -15.29 7.61
C PRO A 223 11.54 -15.18 8.36
N PRO A 224 12.59 -15.85 7.90
CA PRO A 224 13.89 -15.77 8.54
C PRO A 224 14.31 -14.31 8.72
N LEU A 225 14.76 -13.96 9.92
CA LEU A 225 15.16 -12.61 10.36
C LEU A 225 16.31 -11.98 9.54
N THR A 226 16.86 -12.66 8.55
CA THR A 226 17.91 -12.17 7.65
C THR A 226 17.55 -10.86 6.94
N VAL A 227 16.29 -10.68 6.55
CA VAL A 227 15.80 -9.44 5.95
C VAL A 227 15.88 -8.28 6.94
N ALA A 228 15.49 -8.53 8.18
CA ALA A 228 15.53 -7.52 9.24
C ALA A 228 16.96 -7.06 9.59
N ARG A 229 17.96 -7.92 9.46
CA ARG A 229 19.37 -7.58 9.79
C ARG A 229 19.94 -6.52 8.86
N GLU A 230 19.72 -6.63 7.55
CA GLU A 230 20.19 -5.63 6.60
C GLU A 230 19.48 -4.29 6.79
N LEU A 231 18.17 -4.32 7.02
CA LEU A 231 17.40 -3.11 7.32
C LEU A 231 17.87 -2.46 8.63
N VAL A 232 18.03 -3.25 9.69
CA VAL A 232 18.55 -2.75 10.98
C VAL A 232 19.95 -2.15 10.82
N ALA A 233 20.80 -2.71 9.95
CA ALA A 233 22.13 -2.16 9.68
C ALA A 233 22.09 -0.74 9.10
N LEU A 234 20.98 -0.30 8.49
CA LEU A 234 20.80 1.08 8.03
C LEU A 234 20.80 2.09 9.18
N SER A 235 20.45 1.68 10.41
CA SER A 235 20.53 2.54 11.59
C SER A 235 21.94 3.09 11.83
N ARG A 236 22.98 2.41 11.35
CA ARG A 236 24.38 2.88 11.42
C ARG A 236 24.58 4.20 10.67
N ILE A 237 23.76 4.50 9.65
CA ILE A 237 23.81 5.77 8.91
C ILE A 237 23.52 6.94 9.83
N GLU A 238 22.65 6.77 10.84
CA GLU A 238 22.35 7.80 11.83
C GLU A 238 23.61 8.28 12.59
N GLN A 239 24.56 7.37 12.80
CA GLN A 239 25.79 7.64 13.55
C GLN A 239 26.90 8.25 12.67
N LEU A 240 26.76 8.24 11.34
CA LEU A 240 27.74 8.77 10.42
C LEU A 240 27.55 10.29 10.25
N GLY A 241 28.43 11.08 10.87
CA GLY A 241 28.37 12.55 10.83
C GLY A 241 28.56 13.15 9.45
N GLU A 242 29.28 12.46 8.56
CA GLU A 242 29.50 12.87 7.17
C GLU A 242 28.24 12.77 6.30
N ILE A 243 27.25 11.98 6.73
CA ILE A 243 25.96 11.82 6.03
C ILE A 243 24.95 12.75 6.72
N ARG A 244 24.74 13.91 6.14
CA ARG A 244 23.86 14.93 6.71
C ARG A 244 22.41 14.78 6.26
N SER A 245 22.19 14.30 5.06
CA SER A 245 20.86 14.12 4.45
C SER A 245 20.84 13.00 3.45
N VAL A 246 19.67 12.38 3.27
CA VAL A 246 19.52 11.17 2.45
C VAL A 246 18.33 11.30 1.51
N ASN A 247 18.56 11.01 0.23
CA ASN A 247 17.51 10.77 -0.74
C ASN A 247 17.18 9.27 -0.75
N PHE A 248 15.90 8.94 -0.65
CA PHE A 248 15.46 7.55 -0.65
C PHE A 248 15.19 7.07 -2.08
N ARG A 249 16.08 6.25 -2.61
CA ARG A 249 15.92 5.55 -3.89
C ARG A 249 15.73 4.06 -3.68
N VAL A 250 14.91 3.72 -2.70
CA VAL A 250 14.53 2.36 -2.36
C VAL A 250 13.20 2.07 -3.04
N ASP A 251 13.17 1.11 -3.96
CA ASP A 251 12.00 0.83 -4.80
C ASP A 251 10.90 0.10 -4.02
N ASP A 252 11.28 -0.84 -3.16
CA ASP A 252 10.33 -1.58 -2.34
C ASP A 252 9.74 -0.71 -1.23
N MET A 253 8.41 -0.63 -1.21
CA MET A 253 7.67 0.19 -0.26
C MET A 253 7.94 -0.20 1.20
N TRP A 254 8.00 -1.49 1.51
CA TRP A 254 8.23 -1.96 2.87
C TRP A 254 9.64 -1.67 3.36
N SER A 255 10.65 -1.94 2.52
CA SER A 255 12.04 -1.58 2.82
C SER A 255 12.19 -0.08 2.99
N ARG A 256 11.49 0.73 2.19
CA ARG A 256 11.49 2.19 2.30
C ARG A 256 10.87 2.68 3.60
N LEU A 257 9.75 2.09 4.03
CA LEU A 257 9.11 2.40 5.33
C LEU A 257 10.05 2.14 6.49
N TRP A 258 10.68 0.98 6.52
CA TRP A 258 11.63 0.62 7.58
C TRP A 258 12.87 1.50 7.54
N ALA A 259 13.45 1.75 6.37
CA ALA A 259 14.59 2.64 6.22
C ALA A 259 14.26 4.07 6.69
N ASN A 260 13.07 4.59 6.34
CA ASN A 260 12.57 5.86 6.84
C ASN A 260 12.51 5.89 8.37
N ALA A 261 11.91 4.85 8.98
CA ALA A 261 11.80 4.77 10.45
C ALA A 261 13.17 4.72 11.15
N LEU A 262 14.16 4.06 10.53
CA LEU A 262 15.51 3.93 11.08
C LEU A 262 16.36 5.21 10.91
N LEU A 263 15.99 6.11 9.99
CA LEU A 263 16.74 7.33 9.66
C LEU A 263 15.96 8.62 10.00
N LEU A 264 15.10 8.59 11.01
CA LEU A 264 14.20 9.71 11.37
C LEU A 264 14.92 11.00 11.75
N ARG A 265 16.16 10.91 12.25
CA ARG A 265 16.94 12.07 12.72
C ARG A 265 17.63 12.83 11.59
N LYS A 266 17.70 12.26 10.39
CA LYS A 266 18.32 12.90 9.23
C LYS A 266 17.26 13.47 8.29
N PRO A 267 17.48 14.64 7.67
CA PRO A 267 16.65 15.13 6.59
C PRO A 267 16.54 14.10 5.47
N GLN A 268 15.31 13.78 5.08
CA GLN A 268 14.99 12.72 4.12
C GLN A 268 14.19 13.29 2.95
N TYR A 269 14.51 12.86 1.74
CA TYR A 269 13.85 13.27 0.51
C TYR A 269 13.43 12.04 -0.29
N PHE A 270 12.23 12.08 -0.87
CA PHE A 270 11.61 10.93 -1.54
C PHE A 270 11.25 11.29 -2.98
N PRO A 271 11.73 10.54 -4.00
CA PRO A 271 11.42 10.79 -5.41
C PRO A 271 10.01 10.40 -5.79
N THR A 272 9.40 9.51 -5.02
CA THR A 272 8.06 8.97 -5.24
C THR A 272 7.25 9.04 -3.97
N HIS A 273 5.97 8.73 -4.06
CA HIS A 273 5.09 8.67 -2.89
C HIS A 273 5.64 7.78 -1.80
N THR A 274 5.59 8.29 -0.59
CA THR A 274 5.71 7.46 0.59
C THR A 274 4.30 7.14 1.10
N TYR A 275 4.19 6.06 1.85
CA TYR A 275 2.94 5.71 2.53
C TYR A 275 2.44 6.84 3.44
N GLU A 276 3.35 7.69 3.94
CA GLU A 276 3.06 8.85 4.78
C GLU A 276 2.59 10.08 3.99
N ALA A 277 2.27 9.95 2.70
CA ALA A 277 1.77 11.02 1.84
C ALA A 277 2.72 12.20 1.59
N ARG A 278 4.01 12.02 1.76
CA ARG A 278 5.00 12.99 1.27
C ARG A 278 5.19 12.76 -0.22
N ILE A 279 4.64 13.67 -1.02
CA ILE A 279 4.62 13.57 -2.47
C ILE A 279 5.81 14.32 -3.04
N ASN A 280 6.63 13.65 -3.86
CA ASN A 280 7.61 14.26 -4.77
C ASN A 280 8.37 15.45 -4.17
N THR A 281 9.08 15.23 -3.06
CA THR A 281 10.05 16.23 -2.62
C THR A 281 11.22 16.22 -3.61
N PRO A 282 11.67 17.38 -4.10
CA PRO A 282 12.91 17.45 -4.86
C PRO A 282 14.03 16.76 -4.10
N LEU A 283 14.78 15.88 -4.76
CA LEU A 283 15.92 15.21 -4.14
C LEU A 283 17.03 16.23 -3.87
N ARG A 284 17.14 16.67 -2.64
CA ARG A 284 18.13 17.67 -2.18
C ARG A 284 19.15 17.08 -1.21
N GLY A 285 19.05 15.76 -0.93
CA GLY A 285 19.97 15.07 -0.05
C GLY A 285 21.35 14.96 -0.66
N GLU A 286 22.36 14.96 0.20
CA GLU A 286 23.76 14.80 -0.19
C GLU A 286 24.10 13.37 -0.63
N TRP A 287 23.33 12.40 -0.13
CA TRP A 287 23.53 10.98 -0.42
C TRP A 287 22.24 10.35 -0.91
N ASP A 288 22.35 9.53 -1.95
CA ASP A 288 21.26 8.65 -2.39
C ASP A 288 21.40 7.29 -1.70
N LEU A 289 20.40 6.86 -0.94
CA LEU A 289 20.27 5.50 -0.42
C LEU A 289 19.60 4.66 -1.50
N GLU A 290 20.35 3.74 -2.05
CA GLU A 290 19.88 2.82 -3.10
C GLU A 290 19.61 1.44 -2.52
N SER A 291 18.45 0.89 -2.86
CA SER A 291 18.12 -0.54 -2.75
C SER A 291 17.23 -0.86 -3.93
N SER A 292 17.84 -0.92 -5.11
CA SER A 292 17.05 -1.04 -6.30
C SER A 292 17.77 -1.84 -7.38
N ILE A 293 17.00 -2.16 -8.40
CA ILE A 293 17.49 -2.69 -9.65
C ILE A 293 18.46 -1.67 -10.32
N LEU A 294 18.24 -0.38 -10.08
CA LEU A 294 19.06 0.70 -10.62
C LEU A 294 20.16 1.10 -9.63
N ASN A 295 21.42 0.91 -10.03
CA ASN A 295 22.59 1.20 -9.23
C ASN A 295 23.49 2.20 -9.94
N VAL A 296 23.92 3.25 -9.23
CA VAL A 296 24.85 4.26 -9.79
C VAL A 296 26.23 4.12 -9.19
N ASP A 297 27.24 4.23 -10.03
CA ASP A 297 28.65 4.26 -9.63
C ASP A 297 29.34 5.51 -10.20
N PRO A 298 29.42 6.60 -9.43
CA PRO A 298 30.02 7.85 -9.88
C PRO A 298 31.55 7.89 -9.71
N GLY A 299 32.17 6.73 -9.51
CA GLY A 299 33.63 6.61 -9.39
C GLY A 299 34.10 6.21 -8.00
N THR A 300 35.42 6.07 -7.85
CA THR A 300 36.05 5.54 -6.63
C THR A 300 35.75 6.38 -5.40
N GLY A 301 35.35 5.72 -4.34
CA GLY A 301 35.07 6.35 -3.04
C GLY A 301 33.74 7.12 -2.94
N ARG A 302 33.00 7.23 -4.04
CA ARG A 302 31.72 7.95 -4.10
C ARG A 302 30.51 7.03 -3.90
N ARG A 303 30.74 5.73 -3.87
CA ARG A 303 29.76 4.70 -3.55
C ARG A 303 30.23 3.88 -2.34
N ARG A 304 29.37 3.76 -1.32
CA ARG A 304 29.63 2.96 -0.12
C ARG A 304 28.61 1.83 -0.05
N GLN A 305 29.04 0.60 -0.21
CA GLN A 305 28.17 -0.56 0.01
C GLN A 305 27.93 -0.74 1.51
N LEU A 306 26.68 -0.80 1.92
CA LEU A 306 26.27 -0.99 3.30
C LEU A 306 25.98 -2.45 3.62
N SER A 307 25.36 -3.13 2.66
CA SER A 307 25.03 -4.54 2.69
C SER A 307 24.88 -5.07 1.26
N PRO A 308 24.61 -6.34 1.04
CA PRO A 308 24.40 -6.87 -0.32
C PRO A 308 23.35 -6.09 -1.14
N HIS A 309 22.29 -5.58 -0.47
CA HIS A 309 21.17 -4.93 -1.15
C HIS A 309 21.10 -3.41 -0.95
N PHE A 310 21.90 -2.82 -0.05
CA PHE A 310 21.83 -1.38 0.21
C PHE A 310 23.19 -0.70 -0.01
N ALA A 311 23.17 0.44 -0.67
CA ALA A 311 24.32 1.29 -0.86
C ALA A 311 23.99 2.77 -0.69
N LEU A 312 25.01 3.56 -0.31
CA LEU A 312 24.98 5.01 -0.34
C LEU A 312 25.81 5.51 -1.52
N VAL A 313 25.27 6.45 -2.29
CA VAL A 313 25.94 7.10 -3.41
C VAL A 313 26.02 8.59 -3.12
N ASP A 314 27.21 9.18 -3.22
CA ASP A 314 27.40 10.62 -3.03
C ASP A 314 26.79 11.38 -4.22
N ALA A 315 25.64 12.01 -3.98
CA ALA A 315 24.89 12.76 -4.98
C ALA A 315 25.58 14.09 -5.39
N ARG A 316 26.67 14.47 -4.69
CA ARG A 316 27.50 15.64 -5.01
C ARG A 316 28.68 15.27 -5.93
N ALA A 317 28.81 14.00 -6.31
CA ALA A 317 29.89 13.57 -7.20
C ALA A 317 29.79 14.29 -8.55
N PRO A 318 30.91 14.75 -9.13
CA PRO A 318 30.90 15.46 -10.42
C PRO A 318 30.29 14.64 -11.56
N ALA A 319 30.41 13.33 -11.50
CA ALA A 319 29.90 12.39 -12.51
C ALA A 319 28.72 11.59 -11.92
N PHE A 320 27.61 12.26 -11.58
CA PHE A 320 26.45 11.66 -10.96
C PHE A 320 25.21 11.78 -11.84
N VAL A 321 24.51 10.66 -12.06
CA VAL A 321 23.20 10.63 -12.71
C VAL A 321 22.17 9.97 -11.81
N ARG A 322 20.88 10.29 -11.99
CA ARG A 322 19.77 9.59 -11.35
C ARG A 322 18.94 8.86 -12.39
N PRO A 323 19.02 7.53 -12.45
CA PRO A 323 18.14 6.74 -13.29
C PRO A 323 16.80 6.47 -12.61
N TYR A 324 15.73 6.49 -13.41
CA TYR A 324 14.37 6.12 -13.01
C TYR A 324 13.79 5.16 -14.03
N LEU A 325 13.12 4.10 -13.57
CA LEU A 325 12.33 3.25 -14.45
C LEU A 325 11.18 4.07 -15.03
N ALA A 326 10.92 3.94 -16.32
CA ALA A 326 9.83 4.61 -17.00
C ALA A 326 8.87 3.59 -17.64
N GLU A 327 8.75 3.54 -18.97
CA GLU A 327 7.82 2.65 -19.64
C GLU A 327 8.47 1.30 -20.00
N GLY A 328 7.64 0.28 -20.24
CA GLY A 328 8.08 -1.02 -20.74
C GLY A 328 8.63 -1.99 -19.69
N TRP A 329 8.36 -1.75 -18.41
CA TRP A 329 8.73 -2.63 -17.30
C TRP A 329 7.48 -3.31 -16.72
N ASN A 330 7.59 -4.59 -16.38
CA ASN A 330 6.60 -5.29 -15.56
C ASN A 330 6.76 -4.86 -14.09
N GLN A 331 5.89 -5.34 -13.23
CA GLN A 331 6.00 -5.09 -11.78
C GLN A 331 7.27 -5.73 -11.21
N VAL A 332 7.82 -5.11 -10.14
CA VAL A 332 8.95 -5.66 -9.41
C VAL A 332 8.55 -6.96 -8.72
N GLU A 333 9.38 -7.96 -8.86
CA GLU A 333 9.23 -9.27 -8.24
C GLU A 333 10.32 -9.52 -7.19
N SER A 334 10.06 -10.42 -6.27
CA SER A 334 11.03 -10.88 -5.26
C SER A 334 10.75 -12.31 -4.85
N ALA A 335 11.78 -13.03 -4.45
CA ALA A 335 11.61 -14.31 -3.77
C ALA A 335 11.04 -14.10 -2.35
N PRO A 336 10.15 -14.98 -1.86
CA PRO A 336 9.66 -14.92 -0.49
C PRO A 336 10.82 -14.92 0.52
N GLY A 337 10.78 -13.97 1.47
CA GLY A 337 11.80 -13.84 2.52
C GLY A 337 13.16 -13.30 2.05
N SER A 338 13.27 -12.84 0.79
CA SER A 338 14.48 -12.25 0.21
C SER A 338 14.31 -10.75 -0.04
N LEU A 339 15.43 -10.01 0.07
CA LEU A 339 15.52 -8.63 -0.41
C LEU A 339 15.95 -8.55 -1.87
N GLU A 340 16.30 -9.68 -2.49
CA GLU A 340 16.63 -9.72 -3.91
C GLU A 340 15.38 -9.36 -4.74
N ARG A 341 15.56 -8.44 -5.68
CA ARG A 341 14.52 -7.93 -6.56
C ARG A 341 14.91 -8.19 -8.01
N TRP A 342 13.90 -8.43 -8.84
CA TRP A 342 14.10 -8.43 -10.30
C TRP A 342 12.87 -7.85 -10.98
N GLN A 343 13.06 -7.46 -12.22
CA GLN A 343 12.01 -6.88 -13.03
C GLN A 343 12.15 -7.29 -14.48
N TRP A 344 11.05 -7.57 -15.14
CA TRP A 344 11.05 -7.97 -16.54
C TRP A 344 10.80 -6.78 -17.45
N THR A 345 11.54 -6.72 -18.55
CA THR A 345 11.21 -5.81 -19.65
C THR A 345 10.12 -6.42 -20.54
N GLN A 346 9.29 -5.57 -21.13
CA GLN A 346 8.18 -5.98 -22.02
C GLN A 346 8.57 -6.04 -23.51
N GLY A 347 9.86 -5.93 -23.82
CA GLY A 347 10.41 -5.81 -25.17
C GLY A 347 11.28 -4.56 -25.28
N ALA A 348 10.70 -3.39 -25.45
CA ALA A 348 11.40 -2.13 -25.26
C ALA A 348 11.09 -1.60 -23.86
N ALA A 349 12.13 -1.23 -23.10
CA ALA A 349 12.01 -0.65 -21.77
C ALA A 349 12.82 0.66 -21.70
N THR A 350 12.30 1.65 -21.00
CA THR A 350 12.91 2.97 -20.93
C THR A 350 13.36 3.33 -19.52
N LEU A 351 14.46 4.07 -19.44
CA LEU A 351 14.95 4.73 -18.25
C LEU A 351 14.95 6.23 -18.49
N ARG A 352 14.41 6.99 -17.57
CA ARG A 352 14.66 8.42 -17.50
C ARG A 352 15.97 8.63 -16.74
N LEU A 353 16.94 9.31 -17.34
CA LEU A 353 18.19 9.68 -16.73
C LEU A 353 18.18 11.18 -16.43
N GLU A 354 18.44 11.55 -15.19
CA GLU A 354 18.62 12.93 -14.76
C GLU A 354 20.11 13.18 -14.52
N ASN A 355 20.72 14.04 -15.31
CA ASN A 355 22.05 14.57 -15.07
C ASN A 355 21.92 15.95 -14.41
N PRO A 356 22.11 16.07 -13.10
CA PRO A 356 21.96 17.33 -12.38
C PRO A 356 23.15 18.30 -12.60
N GLY A 357 24.22 17.83 -13.25
CA GLY A 357 25.40 18.62 -13.56
C GLY A 357 25.21 19.55 -14.78
N THR A 358 26.20 20.38 -15.02
CA THR A 358 26.23 21.32 -16.16
C THR A 358 26.99 20.80 -17.36
N ALA A 359 27.73 19.69 -17.20
CA ALA A 359 28.51 19.05 -18.25
C ALA A 359 27.91 17.69 -18.64
N PRO A 360 28.10 17.26 -19.91
CA PRO A 360 27.70 15.92 -20.33
C PRO A 360 28.54 14.85 -19.61
N LEU A 361 27.98 13.67 -19.42
CA LEU A 361 28.60 12.55 -18.75
C LEU A 361 28.63 11.31 -19.65
N SER A 362 29.74 10.55 -19.61
CA SER A 362 29.80 9.20 -20.16
C SER A 362 29.17 8.23 -19.16
N VAL A 363 28.18 7.46 -19.61
CA VAL A 363 27.47 6.48 -18.78
C VAL A 363 27.58 5.11 -19.43
N THR A 364 28.35 4.20 -18.80
CA THR A 364 28.41 2.79 -19.19
C THR A 364 27.33 2.02 -18.44
N VAL A 365 26.53 1.25 -19.16
CA VAL A 365 25.40 0.48 -18.58
C VAL A 365 25.78 -0.99 -18.54
N MET A 366 25.82 -1.54 -17.32
CA MET A 366 26.07 -2.96 -17.08
C MET A 366 24.78 -3.63 -16.59
N LEU A 367 24.39 -4.70 -17.24
CA LEU A 367 23.22 -5.52 -16.90
C LEU A 367 23.65 -6.72 -16.06
N ASP A 368 23.00 -6.97 -14.95
CA ASP A 368 22.95 -8.28 -14.27
C ASP A 368 21.57 -8.88 -14.54
N GLY A 369 21.52 -9.89 -15.40
CA GLY A 369 20.23 -10.45 -15.84
C GLY A 369 20.38 -11.61 -16.79
N TRP A 370 19.25 -12.06 -17.35
CA TRP A 370 19.15 -13.13 -18.33
C TRP A 370 17.86 -12.98 -19.16
N SER A 371 17.76 -13.71 -20.26
CA SER A 371 16.56 -13.70 -21.10
C SER A 371 16.12 -15.11 -21.45
N PRO A 372 14.80 -15.44 -21.35
CA PRO A 372 14.26 -16.68 -21.86
C PRO A 372 14.10 -16.67 -23.38
N VAL A 373 14.28 -15.51 -24.03
CA VAL A 373 14.14 -15.36 -25.48
C VAL A 373 15.39 -15.93 -26.16
N PRO A 374 15.26 -16.95 -27.04
CA PRO A 374 16.41 -17.52 -27.73
C PRO A 374 17.14 -16.49 -28.58
N GLY A 375 18.48 -16.47 -28.50
CA GLY A 375 19.29 -15.53 -29.25
C GLY A 375 19.06 -14.06 -28.93
N CYS A 376 18.57 -13.76 -27.71
CA CYS A 376 18.23 -12.41 -27.30
C CYS A 376 19.41 -11.47 -27.46
N THR A 377 19.18 -10.35 -28.15
CA THR A 377 20.11 -9.22 -28.21
C THR A 377 19.43 -7.95 -27.76
N ILE A 378 20.16 -7.14 -27.03
CA ILE A 378 19.69 -5.85 -26.51
C ILE A 378 20.53 -4.71 -27.06
N GLN A 379 19.95 -3.61 -27.38
CA GLN A 379 20.58 -2.39 -27.83
C GLN A 379 20.19 -1.21 -26.95
N LEU A 380 21.19 -0.41 -26.54
CA LEU A 380 20.95 0.87 -25.87
C LEU A 380 20.74 1.95 -26.95
N GLN A 381 19.75 2.80 -26.71
CA GLN A 381 19.45 3.96 -27.55
C GLN A 381 19.18 5.18 -26.66
N LEU A 382 19.92 6.26 -26.92
CA LEU A 382 19.73 7.56 -26.29
C LEU A 382 19.54 8.62 -27.39
N GLY A 383 18.29 9.08 -27.59
CA GLY A 383 17.95 9.94 -28.71
C GLY A 383 18.24 9.27 -30.05
N ALA A 384 19.06 9.89 -30.89
CA ALA A 384 19.50 9.35 -32.18
C ALA A 384 20.76 8.42 -32.06
N ALA A 385 21.47 8.47 -30.94
CA ALA A 385 22.63 7.63 -30.68
C ALA A 385 22.22 6.23 -30.22
N SER A 386 22.85 5.21 -30.79
CA SER A 386 22.63 3.82 -30.39
C SER A 386 23.96 3.09 -30.22
N ALA A 387 24.05 2.28 -29.16
CA ALA A 387 25.18 1.37 -28.94
C ALA A 387 25.05 0.13 -29.83
N VAL A 388 26.15 -0.61 -29.93
CA VAL A 388 26.17 -1.91 -30.64
C VAL A 388 25.26 -2.90 -29.91
N PRO A 389 24.43 -3.70 -30.62
CA PRO A 389 23.65 -4.74 -29.99
C PRO A 389 24.49 -5.78 -29.26
N VAL A 390 24.10 -6.18 -28.07
CA VAL A 390 24.84 -7.12 -27.22
C VAL A 390 23.97 -8.33 -26.91
N ALA A 391 24.53 -9.53 -26.95
CA ALA A 391 23.82 -10.77 -26.64
C ALA A 391 23.59 -10.91 -25.12
N VAL A 392 22.38 -11.35 -24.75
CA VAL A 392 21.99 -11.69 -23.38
C VAL A 392 21.70 -13.17 -23.29
N GLY A 393 22.43 -13.87 -22.40
CA GLY A 393 22.31 -15.33 -22.25
C GLY A 393 21.00 -15.78 -21.61
N ALA A 394 20.73 -17.09 -21.73
CA ALA A 394 19.60 -17.75 -21.08
C ALA A 394 19.81 -18.02 -19.58
N GLN A 395 21.01 -17.77 -19.06
CA GLN A 395 21.34 -17.85 -17.64
C GLN A 395 21.75 -16.47 -17.13
N ARG A 396 21.49 -16.21 -15.85
CA ARG A 396 21.89 -14.97 -15.21
C ARG A 396 23.40 -14.74 -15.35
N GLY A 397 23.75 -13.56 -15.83
CA GLY A 397 25.13 -13.14 -16.02
C GLY A 397 25.24 -11.62 -16.07
N ARG A 398 26.46 -11.13 -16.03
CA ARG A 398 26.77 -9.71 -16.19
C ARG A 398 27.15 -9.43 -17.64
N VAL A 399 26.51 -8.43 -18.21
CA VAL A 399 26.69 -8.03 -19.61
C VAL A 399 26.95 -6.52 -19.66
N ASP A 400 28.03 -6.12 -20.38
CA ASP A 400 28.27 -4.71 -20.67
C ASP A 400 27.44 -4.34 -21.91
N LEU A 401 26.48 -3.44 -21.73
CA LEU A 401 25.61 -2.97 -22.82
C LEU A 401 26.19 -1.79 -23.61
N GLY A 402 27.37 -1.31 -23.21
CA GLY A 402 28.05 -0.17 -23.83
C GLY A 402 27.84 1.15 -23.12
N SER A 403 28.36 2.21 -23.74
CA SER A 403 28.35 3.55 -23.16
C SER A 403 27.54 4.52 -24.01
N VAL A 404 26.91 5.48 -23.34
CA VAL A 404 26.16 6.58 -23.94
C VAL A 404 26.58 7.90 -23.31
N VAL A 405 26.45 9.00 -24.06
CA VAL A 405 26.71 10.35 -23.56
C VAL A 405 25.42 11.00 -23.11
N VAL A 406 25.29 11.25 -21.81
CA VAL A 406 24.10 11.85 -21.21
C VAL A 406 24.31 13.36 -21.03
N PRO A 407 23.58 14.21 -21.76
CA PRO A 407 23.67 15.66 -21.59
C PRO A 407 23.12 16.12 -20.25
N PRO A 408 23.38 17.36 -19.82
CA PRO A 408 22.74 17.97 -18.68
C PRO A 408 21.21 17.93 -18.78
N GLY A 409 20.54 17.78 -17.63
CA GLY A 409 19.09 17.70 -17.54
C GLY A 409 18.54 16.28 -17.71
N ASN A 410 17.35 16.16 -18.31
CA ASN A 410 16.65 14.89 -18.45
C ASN A 410 16.84 14.28 -19.84
N SER A 411 17.15 12.99 -19.87
CA SER A 411 17.28 12.19 -21.09
C SER A 411 16.50 10.88 -20.94
N VAL A 412 16.12 10.28 -22.05
CA VAL A 412 15.47 8.97 -22.09
C VAL A 412 16.40 7.97 -22.74
N LEU A 413 16.81 6.96 -21.97
CA LEU A 413 17.58 5.82 -22.43
C LEU A 413 16.62 4.65 -22.69
N THR A 414 16.63 4.10 -23.89
CA THR A 414 15.82 2.94 -24.27
C THR A 414 16.69 1.69 -24.33
N LEU A 415 16.25 0.64 -23.68
CA LEU A 415 16.74 -0.72 -23.82
C LEU A 415 15.82 -1.46 -24.79
N ARG A 416 16.28 -1.72 -25.99
CA ARG A 416 15.48 -2.33 -27.05
C ARG A 416 15.94 -3.75 -27.34
N LEU A 417 15.02 -4.70 -27.25
CA LEU A 417 15.25 -6.06 -27.71
C LEU A 417 15.11 -6.13 -29.23
N ALA A 418 15.99 -6.85 -29.87
CA ALA A 418 15.87 -7.13 -31.31
C ALA A 418 14.80 -8.19 -31.59
N GLN A 419 14.61 -9.14 -30.67
CA GLN A 419 13.63 -10.20 -30.77
C GLN A 419 12.37 -9.81 -29.99
N PRO A 420 11.18 -10.34 -30.39
CA PRO A 420 9.95 -10.13 -29.63
C PRO A 420 10.04 -10.81 -28.26
N ALA A 421 9.55 -10.13 -27.23
CA ALA A 421 9.42 -10.72 -25.90
C ALA A 421 8.47 -11.94 -25.92
N LEU A 422 8.75 -12.92 -25.07
CA LEU A 422 7.87 -14.09 -24.90
C LEU A 422 6.57 -13.66 -24.20
N GLN A 423 5.47 -14.25 -24.66
CA GLN A 423 4.18 -14.09 -24.01
C GLN A 423 4.01 -15.18 -22.95
N GLU A 424 3.79 -14.79 -21.70
CA GLU A 424 3.45 -15.72 -20.63
C GLU A 424 2.06 -16.36 -20.92
N PRO A 425 1.89 -17.68 -20.72
CA PRO A 425 0.59 -18.30 -20.93
C PRO A 425 -0.45 -17.78 -19.92
N GLY A 426 -1.67 -17.56 -20.38
CA GLY A 426 -2.80 -17.14 -19.54
C GLY A 426 -3.51 -15.88 -20.04
N PRO A 427 -4.74 -15.60 -19.52
CA PRO A 427 -5.55 -14.47 -20.00
C PRO A 427 -4.95 -13.08 -19.68
N GLU A 428 -4.11 -12.99 -18.68
CA GLU A 428 -3.35 -11.77 -18.31
C GLU A 428 -1.86 -11.93 -18.60
N GLY A 429 -1.49 -12.79 -19.56
CA GLY A 429 -0.10 -13.14 -19.85
C GLY A 429 0.76 -11.92 -20.09
N ARG A 430 1.85 -11.82 -19.33
CA ARG A 430 2.81 -10.72 -19.42
C ARG A 430 3.78 -10.96 -20.57
N ARG A 431 4.34 -9.88 -21.10
CA ARG A 431 5.48 -9.97 -22.00
C ARG A 431 6.76 -10.06 -21.19
N LEU A 432 7.57 -11.08 -21.45
CA LEU A 432 8.82 -11.38 -20.76
C LEU A 432 9.98 -11.24 -21.73
N GLY A 433 10.72 -10.15 -21.63
CA GLY A 433 11.93 -9.89 -22.42
C GLY A 433 13.17 -10.30 -21.66
N ILE A 434 13.73 -9.39 -20.86
CA ILE A 434 14.91 -9.62 -20.01
C ILE A 434 14.49 -9.58 -18.56
N CYS A 435 14.91 -10.56 -17.77
CA CYS A 435 14.86 -10.56 -16.33
C CYS A 435 16.06 -9.78 -15.79
N VAL A 436 15.83 -8.60 -15.24
CA VAL A 436 16.85 -7.69 -14.76
C VAL A 436 16.91 -7.75 -13.24
N PHE A 437 18.03 -8.19 -12.70
CA PHE A 437 18.35 -8.16 -11.27
C PHE A 437 19.10 -6.89 -10.88
N GLY A 438 19.80 -6.28 -11.84
CA GLY A 438 20.51 -5.03 -11.64
C GLY A 438 20.92 -4.36 -12.95
N LEU A 439 20.77 -3.04 -12.98
CA LEU A 439 21.38 -2.16 -13.97
C LEU A 439 22.33 -1.22 -13.24
N ARG A 440 23.64 -1.42 -13.46
CA ARG A 440 24.68 -0.55 -12.90
C ARG A 440 25.09 0.48 -13.94
N LEU A 441 24.96 1.73 -13.60
CA LEU A 441 25.35 2.87 -14.41
C LEU A 441 26.67 3.42 -13.88
N VAL A 442 27.76 3.10 -14.56
CA VAL A 442 29.09 3.64 -14.25
C VAL A 442 29.25 4.96 -14.96
N THR A 443 29.38 6.04 -14.20
CA THR A 443 29.39 7.40 -14.70
C THR A 443 30.78 8.02 -14.62
N ARG A 444 31.17 8.74 -15.66
CA ARG A 444 32.48 9.44 -15.74
C ARG A 444 32.31 10.81 -16.39
N PRO A 445 33.10 11.83 -16.01
CA PRO A 445 33.21 13.02 -16.81
C PRO A 445 33.68 12.66 -18.22
N LEU A 446 33.27 13.45 -19.21
CA LEU A 446 33.76 13.35 -20.59
C LEU A 446 35.11 14.03 -20.71
#